data_a749e34b62b0557aa4d009fcbe7a8112
#
_entry.id   a749e34b62b0557aa4d009fcbe7a8112
#
_cell.length_a   1.000
_cell.length_b   1.000
_cell.length_c   1.000
_cell.angle_alpha   90.00
_cell.angle_beta   90.00
_cell.angle_gamma   90.00
#
_symmetry.space_group_name_H-M   'P 1'
#
loop_
_entity.id
_entity.type
_entity.pdbx_description
1 polymer ?
#
loop_
_entity_poly.entity_id
_entity_poly.type
_entity_poly.pdbx_seq_one_letter_code
_entity_poly.pdbx_strand_id
1 'polypeptide(L)'
;FMSGITEVNSYPPHYRCPQCKFTTFDVPADCACGADLPDAVCPKCGAKLDKDGFNIPFETFLGFGGDKVPDIDLNFSGEYQAKAHAYCVQMFGKTHVFRAGTIGTVAEKTAYGYAKKYLSERNKTVPKAEENRLALGCVNVKRTTGQHPGGLVVIPQENEIWDFCPVQHPADDKDSEWITTHFEYHSMEENLLKLDMLGHDDPTMIRMLEDMTGVDAQKIPLDDQDTMSIFTSSKVLGYENDPILGPVGSVAIPEFGTGFTRGML
;
A
#
# COMPACT_ATOMS: atom_id res chain seq x y z
N PHE A 1 -10.50 -3.69 -11.61
CA PHE A 1 -10.38 -4.82 -12.53
C PHE A 1 -11.06 -4.55 -13.87
N MET A 2 -12.36 -4.29 -13.91
CA MET A 2 -13.09 -4.08 -15.17
C MET A 2 -12.58 -2.92 -16.03
N SER A 3 -11.98 -1.91 -15.42
CA SER A 3 -11.33 -0.77 -16.11
C SER A 3 -9.91 -1.06 -16.58
N GLY A 4 -9.34 -2.21 -16.24
CA GLY A 4 -7.95 -2.59 -16.56
C GLY A 4 -6.88 -1.88 -15.71
N ILE A 5 -7.26 -1.29 -14.56
CA ILE A 5 -6.31 -0.64 -13.64
C ILE A 5 -5.58 -1.67 -12.78
N THR A 6 -6.22 -2.79 -12.49
CA THR A 6 -5.64 -3.91 -11.73
C THR A 6 -6.01 -5.24 -12.40
N GLU A 7 -5.12 -6.22 -12.30
CA GLU A 7 -5.38 -7.62 -12.70
C GLU A 7 -6.12 -8.40 -11.61
N VAL A 8 -6.22 -7.88 -10.41
CA VAL A 8 -6.88 -8.55 -9.29
C VAL A 8 -8.39 -8.52 -9.47
N ASN A 9 -8.96 -9.70 -9.72
CA ASN A 9 -10.41 -9.92 -9.79
C ASN A 9 -10.94 -10.33 -8.42
N SER A 10 -11.74 -9.49 -7.77
CA SER A 10 -12.26 -9.73 -6.42
C SER A 10 -13.36 -10.79 -6.34
N TYR A 11 -13.88 -11.26 -7.48
CA TYR A 11 -14.88 -12.31 -7.50
C TYR A 11 -14.40 -13.63 -6.87
N PRO A 12 -15.33 -14.49 -6.45
CA PRO A 12 -15.00 -15.85 -6.04
C PRO A 12 -14.27 -16.64 -7.13
N PRO A 13 -13.54 -17.72 -6.79
CA PRO A 13 -12.88 -18.58 -7.76
C PRO A 13 -13.83 -19.03 -8.86
N HIS A 14 -13.39 -18.93 -10.11
CA HIS A 14 -14.21 -19.31 -11.26
C HIS A 14 -13.35 -19.62 -12.49
N TYR A 15 -13.95 -20.35 -13.42
CA TYR A 15 -13.36 -20.56 -14.72
C TYR A 15 -13.95 -19.63 -15.78
N ARG A 16 -13.10 -19.15 -16.67
CA ARG A 16 -13.50 -18.35 -17.83
C ARG A 16 -12.88 -18.90 -19.11
N CYS A 17 -13.67 -19.08 -20.14
CA CYS A 17 -13.15 -19.48 -21.45
C CYS A 17 -12.65 -18.26 -22.24
N PRO A 18 -11.36 -18.21 -22.65
CA PRO A 18 -10.84 -17.11 -23.45
C PRO A 18 -11.47 -17.02 -24.85
N GLN A 19 -11.94 -18.15 -25.41
CA GLN A 19 -12.53 -18.21 -26.77
C GLN A 19 -14.03 -17.87 -26.76
N CYS A 20 -14.85 -18.70 -26.11
CA CYS A 20 -16.31 -18.59 -26.21
C CYS A 20 -16.95 -17.80 -25.04
N LYS A 21 -16.17 -17.28 -24.13
CA LYS A 21 -16.60 -16.49 -22.95
C LYS A 21 -17.51 -17.25 -21.98
N PHE A 22 -17.56 -18.59 -22.10
CA PHE A 22 -18.22 -19.41 -21.08
C PHE A 22 -17.57 -19.14 -19.71
N THR A 23 -18.38 -18.94 -18.69
CA THR A 23 -17.93 -18.71 -17.30
C THR A 23 -18.73 -19.61 -16.38
N THR A 24 -18.08 -20.16 -15.36
CA THR A 24 -18.73 -20.96 -14.31
C THR A 24 -18.08 -20.72 -12.95
N PHE A 25 -18.93 -20.60 -11.93
CA PHE A 25 -18.59 -20.57 -10.51
C PHE A 25 -18.81 -21.92 -9.83
N ASP A 26 -19.17 -22.96 -10.60
CA ASP A 26 -19.24 -24.33 -10.12
C ASP A 26 -17.83 -24.91 -10.06
N VAL A 27 -17.19 -24.74 -8.91
CA VAL A 27 -15.78 -25.03 -8.64
C VAL A 27 -15.63 -25.79 -7.33
N PRO A 28 -14.52 -26.52 -7.10
CA PRO A 28 -14.27 -27.18 -5.82
C PRO A 28 -14.32 -26.20 -4.66
N ALA A 29 -14.98 -26.58 -3.56
CA ALA A 29 -15.22 -25.71 -2.42
C ALA A 29 -13.97 -25.45 -1.55
N ASP A 30 -12.92 -26.20 -1.72
CA ASP A 30 -11.65 -26.11 -1.03
C ASP A 30 -10.65 -25.15 -1.67
N CYS A 31 -10.99 -24.58 -2.84
CA CYS A 31 -10.16 -23.59 -3.51
C CYS A 31 -10.40 -22.18 -2.92
N ALA A 32 -9.38 -21.58 -2.36
CA ALA A 32 -9.46 -20.23 -1.78
C ALA A 32 -9.46 -19.13 -2.86
N CYS A 33 -8.74 -19.35 -3.95
CA CYS A 33 -8.66 -18.41 -5.06
C CYS A 33 -8.60 -19.16 -6.41
N GLY A 34 -8.67 -18.40 -7.52
CA GLY A 34 -8.59 -18.96 -8.86
C GLY A 34 -7.31 -19.74 -9.14
N ALA A 35 -6.18 -19.35 -8.55
CA ALA A 35 -4.91 -20.05 -8.74
C ALA A 35 -4.94 -21.49 -8.17
N ASP A 36 -5.75 -21.76 -7.17
CA ASP A 36 -5.90 -23.10 -6.55
C ASP A 36 -6.72 -24.05 -7.43
N LEU A 37 -7.43 -23.53 -8.42
CA LEU A 37 -8.30 -24.36 -9.28
C LEU A 37 -7.49 -25.34 -10.13
N PRO A 38 -7.92 -26.60 -10.27
CA PRO A 38 -7.30 -27.53 -11.20
C PRO A 38 -7.45 -27.06 -12.66
N ASP A 39 -6.53 -27.49 -13.52
CA ASP A 39 -6.65 -27.23 -14.95
C ASP A 39 -7.89 -27.89 -15.52
N ALA A 40 -8.65 -27.15 -16.33
CA ALA A 40 -9.89 -27.63 -16.95
C ALA A 40 -10.04 -27.16 -18.40
N VAL A 41 -10.91 -27.84 -19.12
CA VAL A 41 -11.25 -27.51 -20.52
C VAL A 41 -12.70 -27.05 -20.62
N CYS A 42 -12.94 -26.12 -21.53
CA CYS A 42 -14.28 -25.58 -21.76
C CYS A 42 -15.24 -26.65 -22.27
N PRO A 43 -16.38 -26.89 -21.61
CA PRO A 43 -17.36 -27.87 -22.07
C PRO A 43 -18.06 -27.48 -23.38
N LYS A 44 -17.97 -26.21 -23.78
CA LYS A 44 -18.62 -25.69 -24.99
C LYS A 44 -17.71 -25.75 -26.23
N CYS A 45 -16.41 -25.48 -26.10
CA CYS A 45 -15.51 -25.34 -27.25
C CYS A 45 -14.19 -26.11 -27.12
N GLY A 46 -13.93 -26.77 -25.97
CA GLY A 46 -12.73 -27.58 -25.76
C GLY A 46 -11.46 -26.78 -25.48
N ALA A 47 -11.50 -25.46 -25.45
CA ALA A 47 -10.34 -24.64 -25.12
C ALA A 47 -9.94 -24.77 -23.63
N LYS A 48 -8.65 -24.64 -23.33
CA LYS A 48 -8.20 -24.52 -21.92
C LYS A 48 -8.89 -23.33 -21.28
N LEU A 49 -9.40 -23.53 -20.06
CA LEU A 49 -10.04 -22.47 -19.28
C LEU A 49 -9.00 -21.63 -18.53
N ASP A 50 -9.21 -20.33 -18.48
CA ASP A 50 -8.52 -19.44 -17.55
C ASP A 50 -9.08 -19.64 -16.16
N LYS A 51 -8.19 -19.63 -15.17
CA LYS A 51 -8.51 -19.69 -13.73
C LYS A 51 -8.45 -18.27 -13.17
N ASP A 52 -9.50 -17.79 -12.52
CA ASP A 52 -9.60 -16.41 -12.06
C ASP A 52 -10.37 -16.31 -10.73
N GLY A 53 -10.29 -15.15 -10.07
CA GLY A 53 -10.99 -14.84 -8.85
C GLY A 53 -10.14 -14.99 -7.58
N PHE A 54 -9.99 -13.88 -6.83
CA PHE A 54 -9.21 -13.83 -5.60
C PHE A 54 -10.07 -13.87 -4.34
N ASN A 55 -11.41 -14.00 -4.50
CA ASN A 55 -12.37 -14.11 -3.41
C ASN A 55 -12.19 -13.03 -2.33
N ILE A 56 -12.05 -11.77 -2.74
CA ILE A 56 -11.86 -10.65 -1.83
C ILE A 56 -13.22 -10.05 -1.49
N PRO A 57 -13.70 -10.12 -0.24
CA PRO A 57 -14.95 -9.49 0.16
C PRO A 57 -14.93 -7.98 -0.06
N PHE A 58 -16.03 -7.43 -0.56
CA PHE A 58 -16.11 -6.01 -0.89
C PHE A 58 -15.97 -5.11 0.35
N GLU A 59 -16.35 -5.62 1.51
CA GLU A 59 -16.18 -4.99 2.81
C GLU A 59 -14.72 -4.73 3.18
N THR A 60 -13.79 -5.46 2.57
CA THR A 60 -12.35 -5.21 2.73
C THR A 60 -11.96 -3.82 2.24
N PHE A 61 -12.63 -3.32 1.21
CA PHE A 61 -12.36 -2.01 0.62
C PHE A 61 -13.18 -0.88 1.24
N LEU A 62 -14.44 -1.12 1.54
CA LEU A 62 -15.38 -0.10 2.00
C LEU A 62 -15.69 -0.15 3.50
N GLY A 63 -15.16 -1.13 4.24
CA GLY A 63 -15.55 -1.41 5.61
C GLY A 63 -16.93 -2.08 5.71
N PHE A 64 -17.25 -2.64 6.87
CA PHE A 64 -18.53 -3.35 7.11
C PHE A 64 -19.75 -2.44 7.05
N GLY A 65 -19.57 -1.14 7.29
CA GLY A 65 -20.65 -0.13 7.18
C GLY A 65 -20.78 0.50 5.79
N GLY A 66 -19.86 0.23 4.88
CA GLY A 66 -19.79 0.87 3.56
C GLY A 66 -19.42 2.36 3.61
N ASP A 67 -18.83 2.80 4.73
CA ASP A 67 -18.52 4.20 5.06
C ASP A 67 -17.04 4.55 4.86
N LYS A 68 -16.22 3.57 4.50
CA LYS A 68 -14.79 3.79 4.27
C LYS A 68 -14.52 4.30 2.86
N VAL A 69 -13.81 5.40 2.75
CA VAL A 69 -13.28 5.86 1.46
C VAL A 69 -12.07 4.99 1.09
N PRO A 70 -12.07 4.32 -0.08
CA PRO A 70 -10.94 3.48 -0.46
C PRO A 70 -9.70 4.33 -0.77
N ASP A 71 -8.54 3.89 -0.28
CA ASP A 71 -7.26 4.43 -0.71
C ASP A 71 -6.95 3.98 -2.15
N ILE A 72 -6.34 4.86 -2.92
CA ILE A 72 -5.87 4.56 -4.27
C ILE A 72 -4.34 4.59 -4.27
N ASP A 73 -3.75 3.42 -4.17
CA ASP A 73 -2.30 3.23 -4.22
C ASP A 73 -1.86 2.93 -5.65
N LEU A 74 -1.01 3.79 -6.20
CA LEU A 74 -0.45 3.65 -7.54
C LEU A 74 1.06 3.47 -7.43
N ASN A 75 1.54 2.28 -7.72
CA ASN A 75 2.94 1.93 -7.63
C ASN A 75 3.68 2.25 -8.93
N PHE A 76 4.66 3.14 -8.84
CA PHE A 76 5.54 3.51 -9.94
C PHE A 76 6.98 3.13 -9.63
N SER A 77 7.79 2.93 -10.66
CA SER A 77 9.25 2.94 -10.49
C SER A 77 9.69 4.22 -9.78
N GLY A 78 10.55 4.12 -8.77
CA GLY A 78 11.03 5.27 -8.01
C GLY A 78 11.62 6.38 -8.89
N GLU A 79 12.27 6.02 -10.00
CA GLU A 79 12.81 6.97 -10.96
C GLU A 79 11.74 7.76 -11.75
N TYR A 80 10.53 7.20 -11.85
CA TYR A 80 9.41 7.81 -12.59
C TYR A 80 8.39 8.50 -11.70
N GLN A 81 8.46 8.36 -10.38
CA GLN A 81 7.49 8.95 -9.46
C GLN A 81 7.30 10.46 -9.67
N ALA A 82 8.38 11.20 -9.82
CA ALA A 82 8.31 12.65 -10.06
C ALA A 82 7.60 13.00 -11.38
N LYS A 83 7.79 12.18 -12.44
CA LYS A 83 7.10 12.36 -13.72
C LYS A 83 5.61 12.07 -13.59
N ALA A 84 5.24 11.03 -12.80
CA ALA A 84 3.84 10.71 -12.52
C ALA A 84 3.15 11.83 -11.75
N HIS A 85 3.80 12.41 -10.75
CA HIS A 85 3.30 13.61 -10.04
C HIS A 85 3.09 14.79 -11.00
N ALA A 86 4.06 15.08 -11.87
CA ALA A 86 3.96 16.15 -12.85
C ALA A 86 2.82 15.91 -13.85
N TYR A 87 2.58 14.65 -14.23
CA TYR A 87 1.47 14.28 -15.10
C TYR A 87 0.10 14.52 -14.43
N CYS A 88 -0.04 14.25 -13.13
CA CYS A 88 -1.26 14.60 -12.39
C CYS A 88 -1.52 16.12 -12.44
N VAL A 89 -0.48 16.93 -12.26
CA VAL A 89 -0.61 18.39 -12.38
C VAL A 89 -1.02 18.82 -13.79
N GLN A 90 -0.49 18.15 -14.83
CA GLN A 90 -0.89 18.40 -16.21
C GLN A 90 -2.36 18.02 -16.47
N MET A 91 -2.80 16.90 -15.88
CA MET A 91 -4.13 16.33 -16.10
C MET A 91 -5.24 17.12 -15.40
N PHE A 92 -5.01 17.50 -14.14
CA PHE A 92 -6.02 18.14 -13.29
C PHE A 92 -5.83 19.65 -13.12
N GLY A 93 -4.68 20.19 -13.51
CA GLY A 93 -4.34 21.61 -13.35
C GLY A 93 -3.54 21.92 -12.08
N LYS A 94 -2.62 22.88 -12.20
CA LYS A 94 -1.71 23.27 -11.12
C LYS A 94 -2.43 23.80 -9.86
N THR A 95 -3.61 24.36 -10.02
CA THR A 95 -4.43 24.90 -8.92
C THR A 95 -5.32 23.87 -8.24
N HIS A 96 -5.34 22.62 -8.75
CA HIS A 96 -6.20 21.54 -8.28
C HIS A 96 -5.43 20.33 -7.76
N VAL A 97 -4.09 20.36 -7.77
CA VAL A 97 -3.25 19.27 -7.27
C VAL A 97 -2.30 19.79 -6.21
N PHE A 98 -2.41 19.25 -5.01
CA PHE A 98 -1.59 19.61 -3.85
C PHE A 98 -0.96 18.39 -3.23
N ARG A 99 0.22 18.53 -2.66
CA ARG A 99 0.77 17.46 -1.83
C ARG A 99 -0.02 17.34 -0.54
N ALA A 100 -0.29 16.10 -0.13
CA ALA A 100 -0.88 15.86 1.18
C ALA A 100 0.09 16.28 2.29
N GLY A 101 -0.36 17.11 3.20
CA GLY A 101 0.41 17.50 4.38
C GLY A 101 0.43 16.39 5.42
N THR A 102 1.49 16.33 6.21
CA THR A 102 1.59 15.45 7.38
C THR A 102 1.87 16.28 8.63
N ILE A 103 1.34 15.83 9.77
CA ILE A 103 1.58 16.44 11.07
C ILE A 103 2.31 15.42 11.94
N GLY A 104 3.58 15.72 12.24
CA GLY A 104 4.34 14.96 13.21
C GLY A 104 3.96 15.38 14.63
N THR A 105 3.50 14.44 15.44
CA THR A 105 3.14 14.65 16.84
C THR A 105 4.15 14.01 17.78
N VAL A 106 4.06 14.34 19.07
CA VAL A 106 4.88 13.74 20.12
C VAL A 106 4.35 12.32 20.39
N ALA A 107 5.15 11.32 20.04
CA ALA A 107 4.84 9.92 20.34
C ALA A 107 5.00 9.61 21.85
N GLU A 108 4.32 8.59 22.32
CA GLU A 108 4.27 8.17 23.73
C GLU A 108 5.66 8.01 24.37
N LYS A 109 6.57 7.29 23.69
CA LYS A 109 7.96 7.08 24.15
C LYS A 109 8.72 8.40 24.28
N THR A 110 8.54 9.32 23.35
CA THR A 110 9.16 10.65 23.36
C THR A 110 8.58 11.51 24.49
N ALA A 111 7.27 11.50 24.66
CA ALA A 111 6.56 12.20 25.73
C ALA A 111 7.06 11.74 27.11
N TYR A 112 7.22 10.44 27.30
CA TYR A 112 7.77 9.90 28.54
C TYR A 112 9.21 10.35 28.79
N GLY A 113 10.04 10.39 27.75
CA GLY A 113 11.39 10.95 27.81
C GLY A 113 11.39 12.42 28.27
N TYR A 114 10.48 13.23 27.74
CA TYR A 114 10.33 14.64 28.14
C TYR A 114 9.88 14.80 29.61
N ALA A 115 8.91 13.99 30.02
CA ALA A 115 8.46 14.00 31.43
C ALA A 115 9.59 13.64 32.38
N LYS A 116 10.36 12.60 32.09
CA LYS A 116 11.54 12.22 32.90
C LYS A 116 12.60 13.30 32.95
N LYS A 117 12.94 13.89 31.80
CA LYS A 117 13.93 14.98 31.72
C LYS A 117 13.49 16.19 32.55
N TYR A 118 12.22 16.60 32.39
CA TYR A 118 11.63 17.70 33.17
C TYR A 118 11.74 17.48 34.67
N LEU A 119 11.41 16.27 35.14
CA LEU A 119 11.47 15.95 36.58
C LEU A 119 12.92 15.90 37.07
N SER A 120 13.83 15.33 36.33
CA SER A 120 15.26 15.27 36.67
C SER A 120 15.89 16.66 36.79
N GLU A 121 15.65 17.54 35.82
CA GLU A 121 16.16 18.90 35.79
C GLU A 121 15.68 19.74 36.99
N ARG A 122 14.55 19.36 37.60
CA ARG A 122 13.96 20.03 38.78
C ARG A 122 14.17 19.28 40.08
N ASN A 123 14.98 18.21 40.05
CA ASN A 123 15.24 17.34 41.18
C ASN A 123 13.94 16.85 41.87
N LYS A 124 12.91 16.56 41.05
CA LYS A 124 11.63 16.06 41.56
C LYS A 124 11.59 14.53 41.42
N THR A 125 11.36 13.85 42.54
CA THR A 125 11.06 12.44 42.61
C THR A 125 9.55 12.27 42.79
N VAL A 126 8.88 11.62 41.85
CA VAL A 126 7.43 11.40 41.85
C VAL A 126 7.11 9.91 41.58
N PRO A 127 5.94 9.44 41.99
CA PRO A 127 5.47 8.10 41.62
C PRO A 127 5.35 7.92 40.08
N LYS A 128 5.51 6.70 39.62
CA LYS A 128 5.43 6.38 38.19
C LYS A 128 4.08 6.79 37.54
N ALA A 129 2.99 6.78 38.34
CA ALA A 129 1.69 7.25 37.88
C ALA A 129 1.71 8.74 37.48
N GLU A 130 2.45 9.56 38.22
CA GLU A 130 2.60 11.00 37.92
C GLU A 130 3.53 11.23 36.74
N GLU A 131 4.59 10.42 36.57
CA GLU A 131 5.40 10.42 35.34
C GLU A 131 4.53 10.12 34.10
N ASN A 132 3.68 9.09 34.19
CA ASN A 132 2.75 8.72 33.11
C ASN A 132 1.73 9.83 32.84
N ARG A 133 1.16 10.45 33.86
CA ARG A 133 0.20 11.55 33.71
C ARG A 133 0.82 12.74 32.98
N LEU A 134 2.06 13.11 33.32
CA LEU A 134 2.79 14.18 32.65
C LEU A 134 3.11 13.81 31.20
N ALA A 135 3.51 12.55 30.96
CA ALA A 135 3.80 12.05 29.60
C ALA A 135 2.54 12.08 28.74
N LEU A 136 1.41 11.55 29.23
CA LEU A 136 0.13 11.54 28.51
C LEU A 136 -0.35 12.95 28.13
N GLY A 137 -0.08 13.95 28.97
CA GLY A 137 -0.38 15.36 28.65
C GLY A 137 0.46 15.94 27.50
N CYS A 138 1.54 15.27 27.11
CA CYS A 138 2.40 15.67 25.99
C CYS A 138 2.17 14.83 24.72
N VAL A 139 1.49 13.70 24.82
CA VAL A 139 1.21 12.82 23.67
C VAL A 139 0.30 13.52 22.67
N ASN A 140 0.54 13.32 21.38
CA ASN A 140 -0.21 13.89 20.25
C ASN A 140 -0.12 15.43 20.13
N VAL A 141 0.71 16.10 20.93
CA VAL A 141 0.98 17.52 20.70
C VAL A 141 1.74 17.67 19.37
N LYS A 142 1.26 18.57 18.51
CA LYS A 142 1.91 18.91 17.24
C LYS A 142 3.35 19.35 17.47
N ARG A 143 4.26 18.77 16.72
CA ARG A 143 5.69 19.08 16.78
C ARG A 143 6.22 19.64 15.47
N THR A 144 5.94 18.96 14.35
CA THR A 144 6.42 19.32 13.03
C THR A 144 5.32 19.18 12.01
N THR A 145 5.48 19.87 10.89
CA THR A 145 4.72 19.63 9.66
C THR A 145 5.64 19.09 8.58
N GLY A 146 5.12 18.30 7.68
CA GLY A 146 5.85 17.75 6.58
C GLY A 146 4.95 17.53 5.38
N GLN A 147 5.46 16.82 4.37
CA GLN A 147 4.71 16.39 3.22
C GLN A 147 4.67 14.87 3.13
N HIS A 148 3.55 14.33 2.68
CA HIS A 148 3.47 12.91 2.37
C HIS A 148 4.31 12.62 1.12
N PRO A 149 5.16 11.57 1.10
CA PRO A 149 6.10 11.35 0.01
C PRO A 149 5.41 11.00 -1.32
N GLY A 150 4.27 10.34 -1.30
CA GLY A 150 3.52 9.91 -2.47
C GLY A 150 2.13 10.51 -2.61
N GLY A 151 1.56 11.06 -1.52
CA GLY A 151 0.17 11.51 -1.49
C GLY A 151 -0.06 12.82 -2.22
N LEU A 152 -0.97 12.78 -3.20
CA LEU A 152 -1.51 13.96 -3.88
C LEU A 152 -3.00 14.07 -3.59
N VAL A 153 -3.43 15.27 -3.20
CA VAL A 153 -4.84 15.60 -3.03
C VAL A 153 -5.32 16.30 -4.30
N VAL A 154 -6.41 15.81 -4.88
CA VAL A 154 -7.02 16.37 -6.08
C VAL A 154 -8.30 17.10 -5.71
N ILE A 155 -8.39 18.36 -6.11
CA ILE A 155 -9.54 19.22 -5.85
C ILE A 155 -10.50 19.16 -7.04
N PRO A 156 -11.82 19.00 -6.84
CA PRO A 156 -12.81 19.08 -7.90
C PRO A 156 -12.75 20.41 -8.68
N GLN A 157 -13.07 20.38 -9.97
CA GLN A 157 -12.91 21.55 -10.86
C GLN A 157 -13.76 22.75 -10.44
N GLU A 158 -14.89 22.51 -9.80
CA GLU A 158 -15.83 23.53 -9.32
C GLU A 158 -15.44 24.17 -7.98
N ASN A 159 -14.39 23.66 -7.33
CA ASN A 159 -13.96 24.10 -6.00
C ASN A 159 -12.53 24.67 -6.02
N GLU A 160 -12.22 25.42 -4.99
CA GLU A 160 -10.87 25.87 -4.68
C GLU A 160 -10.35 25.15 -3.43
N ILE A 161 -9.02 25.03 -3.29
CA ILE A 161 -8.42 24.41 -2.11
C ILE A 161 -8.87 25.07 -0.80
N TRP A 162 -9.14 26.37 -0.85
CA TRP A 162 -9.59 27.17 0.30
C TRP A 162 -10.96 26.78 0.83
N ASP A 163 -11.76 26.07 0.05
CA ASP A 163 -13.04 25.51 0.49
C ASP A 163 -12.85 24.36 1.47
N PHE A 164 -11.66 23.73 1.46
CA PHE A 164 -11.34 22.53 2.24
C PHE A 164 -10.31 22.78 3.33
N CYS A 165 -9.19 23.45 3.01
CA CYS A 165 -8.14 23.67 3.98
C CYS A 165 -7.18 24.81 3.59
N PRO A 166 -6.46 25.39 4.56
CA PRO A 166 -5.30 26.22 4.28
C PRO A 166 -4.17 25.41 3.64
N VAL A 167 -3.29 26.10 2.96
CA VAL A 167 -2.07 25.51 2.37
C VAL A 167 -0.81 26.11 2.97
N GLN A 168 0.30 25.40 2.81
CA GLN A 168 1.62 25.86 3.29
C GLN A 168 2.72 25.35 2.37
N HIS A 169 3.90 25.94 2.47
CA HIS A 169 5.11 25.38 1.90
C HIS A 169 5.64 24.25 2.80
N PRO A 170 6.09 23.11 2.24
CA PRO A 170 6.59 21.99 3.03
C PRO A 170 7.84 22.40 3.83
N ALA A 171 7.86 22.03 5.11
CA ALA A 171 8.97 22.33 6.04
C ALA A 171 9.39 23.82 6.08
N ASP A 172 8.43 24.74 5.85
CA ASP A 172 8.65 26.20 5.77
C ASP A 172 9.61 26.63 4.64
N ASP A 173 9.87 25.75 3.65
CA ASP A 173 10.69 26.04 2.46
C ASP A 173 9.88 26.86 1.45
N LYS A 174 10.08 28.18 1.45
CA LYS A 174 9.38 29.12 0.57
C LYS A 174 9.76 28.99 -0.91
N ASP A 175 10.88 28.35 -1.18
CA ASP A 175 11.38 28.15 -2.55
C ASP A 175 10.89 26.82 -3.15
N SER A 176 10.16 26.02 -2.38
CA SER A 176 9.56 24.78 -2.87
C SER A 176 8.54 25.06 -3.97
N GLU A 177 8.66 24.34 -5.09
CA GLU A 177 7.66 24.36 -6.17
C GLU A 177 6.33 23.72 -5.76
N TRP A 178 6.34 22.89 -4.71
CA TRP A 178 5.18 22.21 -4.19
C TRP A 178 4.54 22.97 -3.04
N ILE A 179 3.22 22.98 -3.05
CA ILE A 179 2.39 23.46 -1.95
C ILE A 179 1.71 22.25 -1.33
N THR A 180 1.66 22.20 0.00
CA THR A 180 1.02 21.14 0.75
C THR A 180 -0.26 21.62 1.39
N THR A 181 -1.20 20.70 1.63
CA THR A 181 -2.31 20.96 2.55
C THR A 181 -1.75 21.19 3.96
N HIS A 182 -2.35 22.13 4.71
CA HIS A 182 -1.97 22.37 6.09
C HIS A 182 -2.57 21.32 7.03
N PHE A 183 -3.80 20.88 6.73
CA PHE A 183 -4.44 19.80 7.48
C PHE A 183 -3.83 18.46 7.05
N GLU A 184 -3.74 17.56 7.99
CA GLU A 184 -3.40 16.17 7.76
C GLU A 184 -4.57 15.50 7.04
N TYR A 185 -4.25 14.59 6.07
CA TYR A 185 -5.25 14.08 5.13
C TYR A 185 -6.44 13.39 5.82
N HIS A 186 -6.22 12.62 6.89
CA HIS A 186 -7.31 11.93 7.61
C HIS A 186 -8.39 12.87 8.15
N SER A 187 -8.06 14.17 8.32
CA SER A 187 -9.05 15.18 8.70
C SER A 187 -9.93 15.64 7.53
N MET A 188 -9.63 15.21 6.31
CA MET A 188 -10.29 15.66 5.07
C MET A 188 -10.69 14.49 4.15
N GLU A 189 -10.41 13.25 4.54
CA GLU A 189 -10.58 12.07 3.68
C GLU A 189 -12.03 11.82 3.23
N GLU A 190 -13.00 12.31 3.99
CA GLU A 190 -14.41 12.23 3.63
C GLU A 190 -14.79 13.17 2.48
N ASN A 191 -13.99 14.22 2.23
CA ASN A 191 -14.33 15.30 1.29
C ASN A 191 -13.44 15.31 0.04
N LEU A 192 -12.23 14.78 0.12
CA LEU A 192 -11.23 14.86 -0.93
C LEU A 192 -10.59 13.51 -1.22
N LEU A 193 -10.34 13.24 -2.49
CA LEU A 193 -9.62 12.07 -2.94
C LEU A 193 -8.11 12.29 -2.82
N LYS A 194 -7.44 11.33 -2.18
CA LYS A 194 -5.98 11.22 -2.20
C LYS A 194 -5.56 10.13 -3.19
N LEU A 195 -4.58 10.46 -4.01
CA LEU A 195 -3.86 9.51 -4.83
C LEU A 195 -2.50 9.26 -4.19
N ASP A 196 -2.25 8.06 -3.71
CA ASP A 196 -0.94 7.65 -3.21
C ASP A 196 -0.09 7.13 -4.37
N MET A 197 0.72 8.01 -4.93
CA MET A 197 1.62 7.70 -6.03
C MET A 197 2.99 7.32 -5.48
N LEU A 198 3.14 6.03 -5.19
CA LEU A 198 4.27 5.49 -4.47
C LEU A 198 5.42 5.15 -5.42
N GLY A 199 6.64 5.54 -5.05
CA GLY A 199 7.85 5.12 -5.74
C GLY A 199 8.37 3.83 -5.11
N HIS A 200 8.37 2.73 -5.87
CA HIS A 200 8.83 1.42 -5.45
C HIS A 200 9.95 0.91 -6.35
N ASP A 201 10.76 0.00 -5.83
CA ASP A 201 11.77 -0.71 -6.61
C ASP A 201 11.14 -1.84 -7.45
N ASP A 202 10.00 -2.40 -7.03
CA ASP A 202 9.34 -3.54 -7.65
C ASP A 202 9.03 -3.35 -9.13
N PRO A 203 8.40 -2.25 -9.58
CA PRO A 203 8.14 -2.05 -11.00
C PRO A 203 9.43 -1.98 -11.83
N THR A 204 10.51 -1.42 -11.27
CA THR A 204 11.83 -1.36 -11.92
C THR A 204 12.42 -2.75 -12.06
N MET A 205 12.37 -3.56 -10.99
CA MET A 205 12.90 -4.92 -10.98
C MET A 205 12.12 -5.85 -11.91
N ILE A 206 10.79 -5.77 -11.88
CA ILE A 206 9.92 -6.55 -12.78
C ILE A 206 10.26 -6.22 -14.24
N ARG A 207 10.34 -4.94 -14.59
CA ARG A 207 10.69 -4.52 -15.95
C ARG A 207 12.07 -5.00 -16.38
N MET A 208 13.05 -4.92 -15.50
CA MET A 208 14.40 -5.44 -15.77
C MET A 208 14.37 -6.95 -16.03
N LEU A 209 13.63 -7.71 -15.23
CA LEU A 209 13.49 -9.15 -15.42
C LEU A 209 12.76 -9.49 -16.74
N GLU A 210 11.72 -8.75 -17.11
CA GLU A 210 11.06 -8.88 -18.41
C GLU A 210 12.04 -8.65 -19.56
N ASP A 211 12.82 -7.58 -19.51
CA ASP A 211 13.81 -7.23 -20.54
C ASP A 211 14.91 -8.30 -20.65
N MET A 212 15.33 -8.91 -19.52
CA MET A 212 16.36 -9.96 -19.50
C MET A 212 15.87 -11.32 -19.96
N THR A 213 14.63 -11.68 -19.65
CA THR A 213 14.09 -13.03 -19.87
C THR A 213 13.18 -13.11 -21.10
N GLY A 214 12.62 -12.00 -21.54
CA GLY A 214 11.56 -11.96 -22.56
C GLY A 214 10.22 -12.50 -22.08
N VAL A 215 10.06 -12.72 -20.76
CA VAL A 215 8.83 -13.23 -20.16
C VAL A 215 7.99 -12.05 -19.68
N ASP A 216 6.73 -12.01 -20.10
CA ASP A 216 5.74 -11.03 -19.64
C ASP A 216 5.26 -11.42 -18.22
N ALA A 217 5.49 -10.54 -17.24
CA ALA A 217 5.18 -10.81 -15.85
C ALA A 217 3.69 -11.10 -15.61
N GLN A 218 2.80 -10.48 -16.40
CA GLN A 218 1.35 -10.69 -16.29
C GLN A 218 0.90 -12.09 -16.74
N LYS A 219 1.77 -12.82 -17.45
CA LYS A 219 1.50 -14.18 -17.96
C LYS A 219 2.11 -15.28 -17.10
N ILE A 220 2.85 -14.93 -16.04
CA ILE A 220 3.42 -15.90 -15.12
C ILE A 220 2.29 -16.57 -14.32
N PRO A 221 2.20 -17.91 -14.32
CA PRO A 221 1.20 -18.61 -13.53
C PRO A 221 1.47 -18.43 -12.02
N LEU A 222 0.41 -18.22 -11.25
CA LEU A 222 0.48 -18.01 -9.80
C LEU A 222 0.36 -19.32 -9.00
N ASP A 223 0.34 -20.46 -9.65
CA ASP A 223 0.14 -21.79 -9.08
C ASP A 223 1.39 -22.68 -9.12
N ASP A 224 2.56 -22.12 -9.46
CA ASP A 224 3.83 -22.85 -9.43
C ASP A 224 4.21 -23.21 -7.98
N GLN A 225 4.18 -24.52 -7.69
CA GLN A 225 4.37 -25.03 -6.33
C GLN A 225 5.78 -24.78 -5.76
N ASP A 226 6.81 -24.83 -6.61
CA ASP A 226 8.18 -24.57 -6.18
C ASP A 226 8.35 -23.11 -5.81
N THR A 227 7.83 -22.19 -6.63
CA THR A 227 7.82 -20.76 -6.33
C THR A 227 7.01 -20.45 -5.07
N MET A 228 5.83 -21.01 -4.91
CA MET A 228 5.00 -20.80 -3.72
C MET A 228 5.63 -21.38 -2.46
N SER A 229 6.43 -22.43 -2.57
CA SER A 229 7.10 -23.05 -1.43
C SER A 229 8.13 -22.14 -0.72
N ILE A 230 8.62 -21.07 -1.40
CA ILE A 230 9.59 -20.13 -0.79
C ILE A 230 9.02 -19.38 0.41
N PHE A 231 7.71 -19.25 0.52
CA PHE A 231 7.04 -18.61 1.65
C PHE A 231 7.00 -19.50 2.91
N THR A 232 7.21 -20.80 2.78
CA THR A 232 7.18 -21.76 3.89
C THR A 232 8.50 -22.48 4.09
N SER A 233 9.42 -22.43 3.13
CA SER A 233 10.68 -23.13 3.11
C SER A 233 11.71 -22.43 2.23
N SER A 234 12.98 -22.70 2.44
CA SER A 234 14.07 -22.24 1.57
C SER A 234 14.67 -23.36 0.71
N LYS A 235 14.13 -24.57 0.78
CA LYS A 235 14.71 -25.77 0.14
C LYS A 235 14.86 -25.64 -1.37
N VAL A 236 13.87 -25.08 -2.03
CA VAL A 236 13.88 -24.92 -3.50
C VAL A 236 15.00 -23.98 -3.96
N LEU A 237 15.47 -23.08 -3.07
CA LEU A 237 16.60 -22.18 -3.31
C LEU A 237 17.96 -22.80 -2.99
N GLY A 238 17.99 -24.09 -2.60
CA GLY A 238 19.21 -24.84 -2.36
C GLY A 238 19.86 -24.65 -0.97
N TYR A 239 19.14 -24.05 -0.02
CA TYR A 239 19.61 -23.94 1.36
C TYR A 239 18.50 -24.25 2.37
N GLU A 240 18.88 -24.66 3.58
CA GLU A 240 17.98 -24.90 4.70
C GLU A 240 18.52 -24.25 5.96
N ASN A 241 17.63 -23.54 6.68
CA ASN A 241 17.95 -22.98 8.01
C ASN A 241 19.26 -22.16 8.06
N ASP A 242 19.50 -21.32 7.07
CA ASP A 242 20.66 -20.44 7.08
C ASP A 242 20.58 -19.49 8.28
N PRO A 243 21.67 -19.30 9.05
CA PRO A 243 21.65 -18.48 10.28
C PRO A 243 21.41 -16.98 10.02
N ILE A 244 21.60 -16.51 8.78
CA ILE A 244 21.38 -15.12 8.37
C ILE A 244 20.04 -14.99 7.64
N LEU A 245 19.82 -15.85 6.65
CA LEU A 245 18.63 -15.78 5.77
C LEU A 245 17.40 -16.42 6.42
N GLY A 246 17.58 -17.31 7.39
CA GLY A 246 16.48 -17.96 8.10
C GLY A 246 15.86 -19.16 7.35
N PRO A 247 14.71 -19.66 7.81
CA PRO A 247 14.11 -20.89 7.30
C PRO A 247 13.27 -20.72 6.02
N VAL A 248 12.85 -19.49 5.69
CA VAL A 248 11.99 -19.21 4.53
C VAL A 248 12.73 -18.47 3.42
N GLY A 249 12.34 -18.70 2.18
CA GLY A 249 13.01 -18.18 0.99
C GLY A 249 12.62 -16.74 0.59
N SER A 250 11.75 -16.07 1.34
CA SER A 250 11.15 -14.78 0.95
C SER A 250 12.02 -13.55 1.23
N VAL A 251 13.29 -13.72 1.65
CA VAL A 251 14.17 -12.64 2.13
C VAL A 251 14.37 -11.48 1.13
N ALA A 252 14.38 -11.79 -0.16
CA ALA A 252 14.55 -10.80 -1.23
C ALA A 252 13.23 -10.29 -1.82
N ILE A 253 12.10 -10.76 -1.31
CA ILE A 253 10.79 -10.31 -1.79
C ILE A 253 10.39 -9.06 -0.99
N PRO A 254 10.10 -7.94 -1.66
CA PRO A 254 9.64 -6.72 -1.00
C PRO A 254 8.44 -7.00 -0.08
N GLU A 255 8.40 -6.31 1.05
CA GLU A 255 7.43 -6.48 2.14
C GLU A 255 7.51 -7.85 2.86
N PHE A 256 7.66 -8.97 2.14
CA PHE A 256 7.77 -10.32 2.69
C PHE A 256 9.16 -10.65 3.25
N GLY A 257 10.20 -9.92 2.85
CA GLY A 257 11.58 -10.13 3.31
C GLY A 257 11.90 -9.54 4.67
N THR A 258 10.99 -8.76 5.29
CA THR A 258 11.25 -8.18 6.61
C THR A 258 11.29 -9.24 7.71
N GLY A 259 12.08 -9.02 8.76
CA GLY A 259 12.14 -9.95 9.88
C GLY A 259 10.80 -10.21 10.56
N PHE A 260 9.93 -9.19 10.59
CA PHE A 260 8.58 -9.31 11.13
C PHE A 260 7.72 -10.24 10.27
N THR A 261 7.65 -10.01 8.96
CA THR A 261 6.82 -10.82 8.06
C THR A 261 7.33 -12.25 7.96
N ARG A 262 8.66 -12.45 7.84
CA ARG A 262 9.25 -13.80 7.84
C ARG A 262 9.01 -14.59 9.14
N GLY A 263 8.81 -13.91 10.25
CA GLY A 263 8.43 -14.53 11.52
C GLY A 263 6.97 -14.96 11.59
N MET A 264 6.12 -14.49 10.68
CA MET A 264 4.72 -14.91 10.54
C MET A 264 4.53 -16.04 9.53
N LEU A 265 5.42 -16.14 8.53
CA LEU A 265 5.46 -17.22 7.54
C LEU A 265 6.02 -18.52 8.13
#